data_9b909a8e686cdabe1500f0e3eef7fc7a
#
_entry.id   9b909a8e686cdabe1500f0e3eef7fc7a
#
_cell.length_a   1.000
_cell.length_b   1.000
_cell.length_c   1.000
_cell.angle_alpha   90.00
_cell.angle_beta   90.00
_cell.angle_gamma   90.00
#
_symmetry.space_group_name_H-M   'P 1'
#
loop_
_entity.id
_entity.type
_entity.pdbx_description
1 polymer ?
#
loop_
_entity_poly.entity_id
_entity_poly.type
_entity_poly.pdbx_seq_one_letter_code
_entity_poly.pdbx_strand_id
1 'polypeptide(L)'
;MPHQPPLASDSPDSRLAEVGVSRQSLCDGRMLHAVSDVVELPDGRMATREYVLHPGAVMIIPLLDDGRVVLERQFRYPVGRALVEFPAGKLDPDEGSLACAMRELQEETGYTATEWAYAGQTHPVISYSTEHIDIWFARGLTAGEQALDDGEFLDVFTATATDLLDWCAEGGVTDAKTLAGALWLQNVLSGRWALVWATADSPVHPQPAGPRYPVLRMDAK
;
A
#
# COMPACT_ATOMS: atom_id res chain seq x y z
N MET A 1 2.73 5.63 20.67
CA MET A 1 3.58 4.71 19.91
C MET A 1 5.04 5.08 20.14
N PRO A 2 5.96 4.12 20.32
CA PRO A 2 7.34 4.46 20.51
C PRO A 2 7.89 5.20 19.30
N HIS A 3 8.75 6.19 19.54
CA HIS A 3 9.57 6.79 18.50
C HIS A 3 10.26 5.68 17.69
N GLN A 4 10.35 5.87 16.38
CA GLN A 4 11.12 4.98 15.53
C GLN A 4 12.53 4.84 16.12
N PRO A 5 13.06 3.64 16.33
CA PRO A 5 14.39 3.49 16.89
C PRO A 5 15.41 4.23 15.99
N PRO A 6 16.41 4.88 16.60
CA PRO A 6 17.45 5.54 15.81
C PRO A 6 18.12 4.53 14.89
N LEU A 7 18.40 4.97 13.64
CA LEU A 7 19.19 4.16 12.72
C LEU A 7 20.53 3.80 13.34
N ALA A 8 21.00 2.57 13.09
CA ALA A 8 22.33 2.18 13.53
C ALA A 8 23.38 3.18 12.99
N SER A 9 24.37 3.53 13.81
CA SER A 9 25.43 4.51 13.45
C SER A 9 26.16 4.17 12.15
N ASP A 10 26.16 2.90 11.77
CA ASP A 10 26.84 2.37 10.58
C ASP A 10 25.91 2.32 9.34
N SER A 11 24.65 2.77 9.47
CA SER A 11 23.74 2.89 8.32
C SER A 11 24.24 3.97 7.37
N PRO A 12 24.26 3.73 6.04
CA PRO A 12 24.57 4.77 5.06
C PRO A 12 23.63 5.98 5.14
N ASP A 13 22.45 5.80 5.74
CA ASP A 13 21.45 6.84 5.91
C ASP A 13 21.59 7.62 7.23
N SER A 14 22.51 7.25 8.12
CA SER A 14 22.71 7.90 9.43
C SER A 14 22.92 9.41 9.30
N ARG A 15 23.62 9.86 8.24
CA ARG A 15 23.85 11.29 7.94
C ARG A 15 22.60 12.06 7.49
N LEU A 16 21.51 11.36 7.17
CA LEU A 16 20.20 11.92 6.76
C LEU A 16 19.14 11.77 7.85
N ALA A 17 19.45 11.02 8.90
CA ALA A 17 18.49 10.67 9.93
C ALA A 17 18.11 11.90 10.76
N GLU A 18 16.83 12.03 11.03
CA GLU A 18 16.28 13.00 11.99
C GLU A 18 15.90 12.25 13.28
N VAL A 19 16.13 12.85 14.44
CA VAL A 19 15.84 12.22 15.73
C VAL A 19 14.66 12.92 16.39
N GLY A 20 13.60 12.17 16.70
CA GLY A 20 12.43 12.69 17.39
C GLY A 20 12.76 13.09 18.84
N VAL A 21 12.42 14.32 19.21
CA VAL A 21 12.67 14.90 20.54
C VAL A 21 11.37 14.96 21.35
N SER A 22 10.29 15.41 20.76
CA SER A 22 8.99 15.50 21.43
C SER A 22 7.86 15.40 20.41
N ARG A 23 6.66 15.02 20.90
CA ARG A 23 5.44 14.90 20.10
C ARG A 23 4.28 15.63 20.75
N GLN A 24 3.49 16.30 19.93
CA GLN A 24 2.21 16.89 20.29
C GLN A 24 1.11 16.35 19.37
N SER A 25 -0.05 15.98 19.93
CA SER A 25 -1.25 15.72 19.13
C SER A 25 -1.84 17.04 18.61
N LEU A 26 -2.09 17.11 17.31
CA LEU A 26 -2.77 18.24 16.66
C LEU A 26 -4.26 17.97 16.45
N CYS A 27 -4.59 16.70 16.12
CA CYS A 27 -5.96 16.23 15.90
C CYS A 27 -6.03 14.77 16.28
N ASP A 28 -7.07 14.42 17.02
CA ASP A 28 -7.38 13.04 17.39
C ASP A 28 -8.85 12.76 17.01
N GLY A 29 -9.07 12.61 15.70
CA GLY A 29 -10.36 12.35 15.12
C GLY A 29 -10.70 10.86 15.10
N ARG A 30 -11.91 10.53 14.61
CA ARG A 30 -12.32 9.12 14.42
C ARG A 30 -11.43 8.38 13.42
N MET A 31 -10.95 9.05 12.36
CA MET A 31 -10.17 8.47 11.28
C MET A 31 -8.76 9.08 11.18
N LEU A 32 -8.62 10.37 11.44
CA LEU A 32 -7.36 11.08 11.28
C LEU A 32 -6.73 11.35 12.64
N HIS A 33 -5.48 10.90 12.79
CA HIS A 33 -4.64 11.18 13.94
C HIS A 33 -3.42 11.98 13.46
N ALA A 34 -3.48 13.31 13.62
CA ALA A 34 -2.40 14.19 13.18
C ALA A 34 -1.53 14.62 14.37
N VAL A 35 -0.22 14.64 14.16
CA VAL A 35 0.78 14.97 15.17
C VAL A 35 1.77 15.98 14.64
N SER A 36 2.40 16.70 15.58
CA SER A 36 3.55 17.57 15.36
C SER A 36 4.72 17.10 16.23
N ASP A 37 5.79 16.68 15.58
CA ASP A 37 7.03 16.30 16.26
C ASP A 37 8.07 17.41 16.16
N VAL A 38 8.80 17.66 17.24
CA VAL A 38 10.07 18.38 17.19
C VAL A 38 11.15 17.35 16.94
N VAL A 39 11.98 17.60 15.94
CA VAL A 39 13.07 16.70 15.55
C VAL A 39 14.41 17.43 15.55
N GLU A 40 15.48 16.73 15.90
CA GLU A 40 16.86 17.18 15.70
C GLU A 40 17.32 16.76 14.31
N LEU A 41 17.78 17.72 13.52
CA LEU A 41 18.33 17.50 12.18
C LEU A 41 19.77 16.98 12.27
N PRO A 42 20.33 16.43 11.17
CA PRO A 42 21.71 15.93 11.12
C PRO A 42 22.79 16.99 11.46
N ASP A 43 22.47 18.25 11.34
CA ASP A 43 23.36 19.37 11.69
C ASP A 43 23.15 19.92 13.11
N GLY A 44 22.30 19.26 13.94
CA GLY A 44 22.00 19.63 15.31
C GLY A 44 20.93 20.72 15.47
N ARG A 45 20.38 21.25 14.38
CA ARG A 45 19.27 22.22 14.48
C ARG A 45 17.95 21.50 14.74
N MET A 46 17.03 22.21 15.39
CA MET A 46 15.67 21.71 15.61
C MET A 46 14.76 22.12 14.46
N ALA A 47 13.83 21.22 14.12
CA ALA A 47 12.77 21.45 13.13
C ALA A 47 11.47 20.81 13.58
N THR A 48 10.36 21.20 12.96
CA THR A 48 9.03 20.61 13.21
C THR A 48 8.62 19.74 12.04
N ARG A 49 7.96 18.61 12.34
CA ARG A 49 7.36 17.69 11.37
C ARG A 49 5.90 17.46 11.73
N GLU A 50 5.01 17.83 10.82
CA GLU A 50 3.57 17.60 10.97
C GLU A 50 3.16 16.49 10.02
N TYR A 51 2.46 15.48 10.55
CA TYR A 51 2.06 14.34 9.75
C TYR A 51 0.90 13.56 10.37
N VAL A 52 0.28 12.72 9.55
CA VAL A 52 -0.81 11.82 9.94
C VAL A 52 -0.23 10.45 10.29
N LEU A 53 -0.66 9.93 11.43
CA LEU A 53 -0.41 8.53 11.81
C LEU A 53 -1.44 7.65 11.13
N HIS A 54 -0.99 6.63 10.41
CA HIS A 54 -1.83 5.67 9.69
C HIS A 54 -1.46 4.23 10.10
N PRO A 55 -2.45 3.33 10.28
CA PRO A 55 -2.18 1.95 10.73
C PRO A 55 -1.46 1.10 9.66
N GLY A 56 -1.47 1.52 8.41
CA GLY A 56 -1.13 0.74 7.25
C GLY A 56 -2.37 0.29 6.50
N ALA A 57 -2.16 -0.21 5.29
CA ALA A 57 -3.22 -0.72 4.43
C ALA A 57 -2.70 -1.85 3.55
N VAL A 58 -3.61 -2.50 2.85
CA VAL A 58 -3.32 -3.47 1.79
C VAL A 58 -3.96 -3.01 0.49
N MET A 59 -3.40 -3.43 -0.63
CA MET A 59 -4.01 -3.38 -1.94
C MET A 59 -3.88 -4.75 -2.59
N ILE A 60 -4.94 -5.22 -3.22
CA ILE A 60 -5.00 -6.53 -3.85
C ILE A 60 -5.06 -6.38 -5.37
N ILE A 61 -4.28 -7.16 -6.11
CA ILE A 61 -4.34 -7.31 -7.56
C ILE A 61 -4.93 -8.69 -7.86
N PRO A 62 -6.27 -8.83 -7.97
CA PRO A 62 -6.92 -10.10 -8.17
C PRO A 62 -6.88 -10.50 -9.64
N LEU A 63 -6.28 -11.65 -9.94
CA LEU A 63 -6.12 -12.20 -11.29
C LEU A 63 -7.14 -13.30 -11.55
N LEU A 64 -7.98 -13.11 -12.55
CA LEU A 64 -8.88 -14.13 -13.08
C LEU A 64 -8.12 -15.11 -14.01
N ASP A 65 -8.65 -16.32 -14.16
CA ASP A 65 -8.04 -17.38 -15.00
C ASP A 65 -7.94 -16.97 -16.48
N ASP A 66 -8.76 -16.05 -16.94
CA ASP A 66 -8.74 -15.52 -18.30
C ASP A 66 -7.77 -14.33 -18.48
N GLY A 67 -7.02 -13.97 -17.43
CA GLY A 67 -6.02 -12.91 -17.44
C GLY A 67 -6.57 -11.50 -17.19
N ARG A 68 -7.88 -11.35 -16.95
CA ARG A 68 -8.44 -10.08 -16.48
C ARG A 68 -8.15 -9.86 -15.00
N VAL A 69 -8.25 -8.62 -14.58
CA VAL A 69 -8.17 -8.20 -13.16
C VAL A 69 -9.53 -7.73 -12.66
N VAL A 70 -9.77 -7.90 -11.37
CA VAL A 70 -10.93 -7.32 -10.69
C VAL A 70 -10.55 -5.93 -10.21
N LEU A 71 -11.41 -4.97 -10.50
CA LEU A 71 -11.29 -3.55 -10.13
C LEU A 71 -12.60 -3.08 -9.53
N GLU A 72 -12.54 -1.92 -8.90
CA GLU A 72 -13.71 -1.26 -8.32
C GLU A 72 -13.78 0.22 -8.73
N ARG A 73 -14.97 0.81 -8.63
CA ARG A 73 -15.21 2.24 -8.71
C ARG A 73 -15.84 2.71 -7.41
N GLN A 74 -15.15 3.58 -6.71
CA GLN A 74 -15.62 4.14 -5.45
C GLN A 74 -15.56 5.67 -5.49
N PHE A 75 -16.60 6.34 -4.94
CA PHE A 75 -16.60 7.79 -4.81
C PHE A 75 -15.69 8.22 -3.67
N ARG A 76 -14.66 8.98 -3.98
CA ARG A 76 -13.70 9.52 -3.00
C ARG A 76 -14.05 10.97 -2.70
N TYR A 77 -14.78 11.18 -1.60
CA TYR A 77 -15.31 12.48 -1.21
C TYR A 77 -14.28 13.62 -1.23
N PRO A 78 -13.01 13.46 -0.73
CA PRO A 78 -12.02 14.51 -0.79
C PRO A 78 -11.60 14.91 -2.21
N VAL A 79 -11.74 14.01 -3.16
CA VAL A 79 -11.43 14.24 -4.59
C VAL A 79 -12.66 14.70 -5.37
N GLY A 80 -13.86 14.47 -4.84
CA GLY A 80 -15.14 14.90 -5.42
C GLY A 80 -15.58 14.09 -6.64
N ARG A 81 -15.05 12.88 -6.84
CA ARG A 81 -15.41 12.00 -7.98
C ARG A 81 -15.20 10.53 -7.65
N ALA A 82 -15.81 9.66 -8.47
CA ALA A 82 -15.51 8.24 -8.46
C ALA A 82 -14.17 7.96 -9.15
N LEU A 83 -13.35 7.12 -8.53
CA LEU A 83 -12.06 6.67 -9.05
C LEU A 83 -12.13 5.18 -9.36
N VAL A 84 -11.31 4.74 -10.31
CA VAL A 84 -11.04 3.34 -10.59
C VAL A 84 -9.87 2.91 -9.72
N GLU A 85 -10.06 1.84 -8.96
CA GLU A 85 -9.10 1.37 -7.97
C GLU A 85 -8.97 -0.15 -7.98
N PHE A 86 -7.83 -0.66 -7.53
CA PHE A 86 -7.76 -2.03 -7.03
C PHE A 86 -8.37 -2.11 -5.64
N PRO A 87 -9.01 -3.22 -5.26
CA PRO A 87 -9.52 -3.45 -3.90
C PRO A 87 -8.43 -3.18 -2.85
N ALA A 88 -8.79 -2.46 -1.80
CA ALA A 88 -7.81 -1.99 -0.82
C ALA A 88 -8.46 -1.54 0.48
N GLY A 89 -7.93 -1.95 1.61
CA GLY A 89 -8.42 -1.50 2.90
C GLY A 89 -7.35 -1.35 3.97
N LYS A 90 -7.75 -0.78 5.10
CA LYS A 90 -6.86 -0.52 6.24
C LYS A 90 -6.68 -1.76 7.09
N LEU A 91 -5.49 -1.89 7.67
CA LEU A 91 -5.23 -2.88 8.69
C LEU A 91 -6.03 -2.57 9.95
N ASP A 92 -6.74 -3.58 10.45
CA ASP A 92 -7.34 -3.55 11.78
C ASP A 92 -6.26 -3.72 12.87
N PRO A 93 -6.55 -3.33 14.12
CA PRO A 93 -5.62 -3.59 15.22
C PRO A 93 -5.25 -5.08 15.31
N ASP A 94 -3.94 -5.36 15.36
CA ASP A 94 -3.37 -6.71 15.44
C ASP A 94 -3.65 -7.63 14.24
N GLU A 95 -4.18 -7.10 13.14
CA GLU A 95 -4.42 -7.83 11.91
C GLU A 95 -3.13 -7.96 11.07
N GLY A 96 -2.87 -9.18 10.57
CA GLY A 96 -1.78 -9.42 9.64
C GLY A 96 -2.12 -8.98 8.21
N SER A 97 -1.12 -8.50 7.46
CA SER A 97 -1.30 -7.96 6.11
C SER A 97 -2.03 -8.93 5.13
N LEU A 98 -1.72 -10.23 5.16
CA LEU A 98 -2.44 -11.21 4.32
C LEU A 98 -3.89 -11.40 4.79
N ALA A 99 -4.14 -11.45 6.09
CA ALA A 99 -5.50 -11.61 6.62
C ALA A 99 -6.37 -10.42 6.21
N CYS A 100 -5.84 -9.21 6.31
CA CYS A 100 -6.47 -8.00 5.81
C CYS A 100 -6.76 -8.09 4.30
N ALA A 101 -5.78 -8.51 3.49
CA ALA A 101 -5.97 -8.64 2.06
C ALA A 101 -7.07 -9.66 1.69
N MET A 102 -7.18 -10.75 2.43
CA MET A 102 -8.22 -11.76 2.23
C MET A 102 -9.61 -11.22 2.60
N ARG A 103 -9.72 -10.51 3.72
CA ARG A 103 -10.95 -9.90 4.21
C ARG A 103 -11.44 -8.84 3.24
N GLU A 104 -10.60 -7.87 2.89
CA GLU A 104 -10.95 -6.77 1.98
C GLU A 104 -11.34 -7.27 0.59
N LEU A 105 -10.61 -8.24 0.02
CA LEU A 105 -10.99 -8.84 -1.26
C LEU A 105 -12.42 -9.39 -1.22
N GLN A 106 -12.78 -10.10 -0.14
CA GLN A 106 -14.10 -10.68 0.01
C GLN A 106 -15.17 -9.62 0.27
N GLU A 107 -14.93 -8.69 1.19
CA GLU A 107 -15.89 -7.65 1.59
C GLU A 107 -16.23 -6.74 0.42
N GLU A 108 -15.23 -6.19 -0.25
CA GLU A 108 -15.41 -5.22 -1.33
C GLU A 108 -15.86 -5.87 -2.65
N THR A 109 -15.33 -7.04 -2.99
CA THR A 109 -15.54 -7.63 -4.32
C THR A 109 -16.39 -8.89 -4.33
N GLY A 110 -16.59 -9.53 -3.19
CA GLY A 110 -17.20 -10.85 -3.10
C GLY A 110 -16.30 -12.00 -3.52
N TYR A 111 -15.08 -11.75 -4.02
CA TYR A 111 -14.18 -12.81 -4.42
C TYR A 111 -13.36 -13.34 -3.24
N THR A 112 -13.13 -14.65 -3.25
CA THR A 112 -12.08 -15.31 -2.44
C THR A 112 -11.01 -15.85 -3.34
N ALA A 113 -9.80 -16.10 -2.82
CA ALA A 113 -8.67 -16.59 -3.58
C ALA A 113 -7.98 -17.77 -2.88
N THR A 114 -7.43 -18.71 -3.67
CA THR A 114 -6.72 -19.88 -3.14
C THR A 114 -5.21 -19.65 -3.02
N GLU A 115 -4.64 -18.78 -3.83
CA GLU A 115 -3.20 -18.51 -3.85
C GLU A 115 -2.92 -17.00 -3.78
N TRP A 116 -1.91 -16.66 -3.02
CA TRP A 116 -1.51 -15.30 -2.72
C TRP A 116 0.00 -15.12 -2.93
N ALA A 117 0.38 -13.93 -3.37
CA ALA A 117 1.79 -13.58 -3.48
C ALA A 117 2.02 -12.13 -3.03
N TYR A 118 2.91 -11.95 -2.06
CA TYR A 118 3.34 -10.62 -1.65
C TYR A 118 4.23 -10.02 -2.75
N ALA A 119 3.88 -8.84 -3.22
CA ALA A 119 4.60 -8.17 -4.29
C ALA A 119 5.58 -7.11 -3.76
N GLY A 120 5.19 -6.41 -2.70
CA GLY A 120 6.01 -5.34 -2.11
C GLY A 120 5.17 -4.37 -1.33
N GLN A 121 5.76 -3.24 -1.00
CA GLN A 121 5.12 -2.17 -0.23
C GLN A 121 5.29 -0.84 -0.97
N THR A 122 4.30 0.02 -0.88
CA THR A 122 4.37 1.41 -1.37
C THR A 122 4.02 2.39 -0.25
N HIS A 123 4.55 3.61 -0.35
CA HIS A 123 4.27 4.72 0.55
C HIS A 123 3.69 5.86 -0.28
N PRO A 124 2.36 6.02 -0.32
CA PRO A 124 1.73 6.98 -1.23
C PRO A 124 2.02 8.44 -0.87
N VAL A 125 2.26 8.72 0.41
CA VAL A 125 2.36 10.11 0.92
C VAL A 125 3.52 10.28 1.91
N ILE A 126 4.75 10.09 1.44
CA ILE A 126 5.97 10.05 2.27
C ILE A 126 6.31 11.35 3.02
N SER A 127 5.71 12.47 2.65
CA SER A 127 6.06 13.78 3.24
C SER A 127 5.24 14.14 4.48
N TYR A 128 4.04 13.56 4.63
CA TYR A 128 3.14 13.92 5.73
C TYR A 128 2.22 12.78 6.20
N SER A 129 2.57 11.53 5.94
CA SER A 129 1.85 10.38 6.48
C SER A 129 2.80 9.20 6.74
N THR A 130 2.47 8.41 7.77
CA THR A 130 3.12 7.11 8.00
C THR A 130 2.48 5.99 7.18
N GLU A 131 1.56 6.32 6.28
CA GLU A 131 0.86 5.35 5.46
C GLU A 131 1.82 4.52 4.62
N HIS A 132 1.64 3.24 4.72
CA HIS A 132 2.22 2.25 3.82
C HIS A 132 1.12 1.31 3.35
N ILE A 133 1.27 0.80 2.14
CA ILE A 133 0.32 -0.12 1.52
C ILE A 133 1.08 -1.36 1.06
N ASP A 134 0.75 -2.50 1.64
CA ASP A 134 1.25 -3.79 1.20
C ASP A 134 0.50 -4.25 -0.04
N ILE A 135 1.23 -4.66 -1.08
CA ILE A 135 0.68 -5.07 -2.36
C ILE A 135 0.65 -6.60 -2.41
N TRP A 136 -0.55 -7.14 -2.59
CA TRP A 136 -0.78 -8.56 -2.73
C TRP A 136 -1.36 -8.91 -4.10
N PHE A 137 -0.88 -9.97 -4.72
CA PHE A 137 -1.56 -10.61 -5.82
C PHE A 137 -2.39 -11.77 -5.30
N ALA A 138 -3.54 -11.98 -5.92
CA ALA A 138 -4.45 -13.08 -5.62
C ALA A 138 -4.86 -13.80 -6.91
N ARG A 139 -4.93 -15.14 -6.90
CA ARG A 139 -5.41 -15.94 -8.02
C ARG A 139 -6.15 -17.20 -7.54
N GLY A 140 -6.73 -17.96 -8.48
CA GLY A 140 -7.65 -19.05 -8.13
C GLY A 140 -8.91 -18.47 -7.48
N LEU A 141 -9.47 -17.44 -8.13
CA LEU A 141 -10.58 -16.66 -7.61
C LEU A 141 -11.90 -17.43 -7.70
N THR A 142 -12.68 -17.36 -6.65
CA THR A 142 -14.05 -17.85 -6.59
C THR A 142 -14.98 -16.70 -6.28
N ALA A 143 -15.98 -16.47 -7.13
CA ALA A 143 -16.97 -15.41 -6.93
C ALA A 143 -17.96 -15.79 -5.81
N GLY A 144 -18.32 -14.80 -5.00
CA GLY A 144 -19.30 -14.88 -3.93
C GLY A 144 -20.07 -13.57 -3.81
N GLU A 145 -20.65 -13.32 -2.66
CA GLU A 145 -21.39 -12.09 -2.38
C GLU A 145 -20.50 -11.07 -1.67
N GLN A 146 -20.66 -9.79 -2.04
CA GLN A 146 -20.03 -8.67 -1.33
C GLN A 146 -20.61 -8.53 0.09
N ALA A 147 -19.80 -8.01 1.00
CA ALA A 147 -20.18 -7.74 2.39
C ALA A 147 -19.65 -6.35 2.81
N LEU A 148 -20.05 -5.33 2.07
CA LEU A 148 -19.60 -3.96 2.26
C LEU A 148 -19.93 -3.43 3.67
N ASP A 149 -19.06 -2.58 4.18
CA ASP A 149 -19.28 -1.86 5.42
C ASP A 149 -20.47 -0.89 5.33
N ASP A 150 -21.07 -0.56 6.49
CA ASP A 150 -22.19 0.37 6.54
C ASP A 150 -21.77 1.77 6.02
N GLY A 151 -22.45 2.20 4.97
CA GLY A 151 -22.18 3.47 4.30
C GLY A 151 -21.11 3.37 3.19
N GLU A 152 -20.63 2.19 2.87
CA GLU A 152 -19.74 1.94 1.74
C GLU A 152 -20.53 1.61 0.47
N PHE A 153 -20.15 2.25 -0.63
CA PHE A 153 -20.76 2.07 -1.94
C PHE A 153 -19.68 2.02 -3.01
N LEU A 154 -19.60 0.92 -3.71
CA LEU A 154 -18.68 0.73 -4.83
C LEU A 154 -19.27 -0.19 -5.90
N ASP A 155 -18.80 -0.04 -7.14
CA ASP A 155 -19.12 -0.90 -8.27
C ASP A 155 -17.92 -1.80 -8.55
N VAL A 156 -18.11 -3.12 -8.56
CA VAL A 156 -17.07 -4.08 -8.96
C VAL A 156 -17.19 -4.41 -10.44
N PHE A 157 -16.07 -4.43 -11.14
CA PHE A 157 -16.01 -4.82 -12.54
C PHE A 157 -14.67 -5.49 -12.88
N THR A 158 -14.55 -5.99 -14.09
CA THR A 158 -13.31 -6.63 -14.56
C THR A 158 -12.79 -5.93 -15.80
N ALA A 159 -11.46 -5.85 -15.94
CA ALA A 159 -10.79 -5.29 -17.10
C ALA A 159 -9.60 -6.14 -17.53
N THR A 160 -9.19 -6.02 -18.78
CA THR A 160 -7.90 -6.57 -19.19
C THR A 160 -6.76 -5.71 -18.65
N ALA A 161 -5.57 -6.29 -18.51
CA ALA A 161 -4.39 -5.51 -18.15
C ALA A 161 -4.11 -4.38 -19.16
N THR A 162 -4.41 -4.61 -20.44
CA THR A 162 -4.26 -3.61 -21.50
C THR A 162 -5.20 -2.43 -21.28
N ASP A 163 -6.50 -2.69 -21.04
CA ASP A 163 -7.47 -1.62 -20.78
C ASP A 163 -7.05 -0.76 -19.57
N LEU A 164 -6.62 -1.42 -18.48
CA LEU A 164 -6.14 -0.71 -17.29
C LEU A 164 -4.93 0.18 -17.59
N LEU A 165 -3.95 -0.33 -18.34
CA LEU A 165 -2.76 0.43 -18.72
C LEU A 165 -3.09 1.60 -19.65
N ASP A 166 -4.01 1.42 -20.59
CA ASP A 166 -4.50 2.47 -21.47
C ASP A 166 -5.20 3.56 -20.65
N TRP A 167 -6.07 3.20 -19.70
CA TRP A 167 -6.70 4.18 -18.79
C TRP A 167 -5.68 4.92 -17.92
N CYS A 168 -4.59 4.27 -17.49
CA CYS A 168 -3.50 4.96 -16.80
C CYS A 168 -2.82 5.99 -17.72
N ALA A 169 -2.54 5.62 -18.97
CA ALA A 169 -1.89 6.49 -19.93
C ALA A 169 -2.77 7.69 -20.34
N GLU A 170 -4.08 7.49 -20.42
CA GLU A 170 -5.07 8.50 -20.75
C GLU A 170 -5.46 9.41 -19.56
N GLY A 171 -5.01 9.10 -18.34
CA GLY A 171 -5.35 9.85 -17.13
C GLY A 171 -6.73 9.53 -16.55
N GLY A 172 -7.35 8.43 -16.96
CA GLY A 172 -8.58 7.90 -16.38
C GLY A 172 -8.36 7.28 -14.99
N VAL A 173 -7.22 6.63 -14.81
CA VAL A 173 -6.76 6.12 -13.50
C VAL A 173 -5.75 7.10 -12.93
N THR A 174 -6.07 7.68 -11.76
CA THR A 174 -5.23 8.70 -11.10
C THR A 174 -4.90 8.36 -9.65
N ASP A 175 -5.46 7.28 -9.13
CA ASP A 175 -5.12 6.78 -7.80
C ASP A 175 -3.70 6.22 -7.76
N ALA A 176 -2.89 6.72 -6.83
CA ALA A 176 -1.45 6.40 -6.76
C ALA A 176 -1.19 4.90 -6.50
N LYS A 177 -2.00 4.25 -5.62
CA LYS A 177 -1.84 2.83 -5.34
C LYS A 177 -2.16 1.98 -6.57
N THR A 178 -3.22 2.34 -7.31
CA THR A 178 -3.65 1.63 -8.52
C THR A 178 -2.63 1.80 -9.65
N LEU A 179 -2.04 2.99 -9.82
CA LEU A 179 -0.94 3.20 -10.77
C LEU A 179 0.29 2.34 -10.40
N ALA A 180 0.64 2.25 -9.11
CA ALA A 180 1.70 1.35 -8.65
C ALA A 180 1.33 -0.12 -8.94
N GLY A 181 0.08 -0.53 -8.67
CA GLY A 181 -0.44 -1.86 -8.98
C GLY A 181 -0.38 -2.20 -10.47
N ALA A 182 -0.75 -1.25 -11.34
CA ALA A 182 -0.66 -1.40 -12.78
C ALA A 182 0.80 -1.63 -13.26
N LEU A 183 1.77 -0.93 -12.67
CA LEU A 183 3.19 -1.16 -12.92
C LEU A 183 3.62 -2.57 -12.50
N TRP A 184 3.19 -3.04 -11.33
CA TRP A 184 3.44 -4.40 -10.86
C TRP A 184 2.82 -5.42 -11.81
N LEU A 185 1.53 -5.26 -12.14
CA LEU A 185 0.79 -6.13 -13.05
C LEU A 185 1.50 -6.29 -14.39
N GLN A 186 1.88 -5.17 -15.03
CA GLN A 186 2.59 -5.17 -16.31
C GLN A 186 3.90 -5.96 -16.25
N ASN A 187 4.71 -5.75 -15.20
CA ASN A 187 6.00 -6.42 -15.08
C ASN A 187 5.88 -7.90 -14.70
N VAL A 188 4.86 -8.28 -13.94
CA VAL A 188 4.57 -9.68 -13.61
C VAL A 188 4.08 -10.43 -14.85
N LEU A 189 3.10 -9.89 -15.59
CA LEU A 189 2.57 -10.52 -16.79
C LEU A 189 3.60 -10.62 -17.93
N SER A 190 4.52 -9.66 -18.03
CA SER A 190 5.64 -9.75 -18.99
C SER A 190 6.77 -10.70 -18.54
N GLY A 191 6.68 -11.29 -17.36
CA GLY A 191 7.71 -12.17 -16.80
C GLY A 191 8.97 -11.44 -16.31
N ARG A 192 8.97 -10.11 -16.27
CA ARG A 192 10.11 -9.32 -15.79
C ARG A 192 10.28 -9.39 -14.28
N TRP A 193 9.17 -9.44 -13.55
CA TRP A 193 9.14 -9.60 -12.10
C TRP A 193 8.49 -10.93 -11.75
N ALA A 194 9.17 -11.74 -10.93
CA ALA A 194 8.65 -13.01 -10.46
C ALA A 194 7.96 -12.86 -9.11
N LEU A 195 6.84 -13.55 -8.95
CA LEU A 195 6.13 -13.67 -7.68
C LEU A 195 6.34 -15.06 -7.10
N VAL A 196 6.37 -15.14 -5.77
CA VAL A 196 6.36 -16.41 -5.05
C VAL A 196 4.94 -16.64 -4.52
N TRP A 197 4.26 -17.59 -5.12
CA TRP A 197 2.90 -17.93 -4.77
C TRP A 197 2.85 -18.95 -3.65
N ALA A 198 1.90 -18.78 -2.74
CA ALA A 198 1.62 -19.69 -1.64
C ALA A 198 0.11 -19.76 -1.38
N THR A 199 -0.36 -20.86 -0.82
CA THR A 199 -1.76 -20.95 -0.37
C THR A 199 -1.97 -20.11 0.89
N ALA A 200 -3.21 -19.70 1.14
CA ALA A 200 -3.54 -18.89 2.33
C ALA A 200 -3.09 -19.51 3.67
N ASP A 201 -3.13 -20.85 3.75
CA ASP A 201 -2.73 -21.59 4.95
C ASP A 201 -1.21 -21.81 5.06
N SER A 202 -0.42 -21.30 4.13
CA SER A 202 1.03 -21.47 4.17
C SER A 202 1.61 -20.70 5.37
N PRO A 203 2.44 -21.35 6.22
CA PRO A 203 3.03 -20.69 7.39
C PRO A 203 4.05 -19.61 7.03
N VAL A 204 4.49 -19.57 5.79
CA VAL A 204 5.48 -18.59 5.32
C VAL A 204 5.06 -18.06 3.95
N HIS A 205 4.63 -16.81 3.92
CA HIS A 205 4.59 -16.04 2.69
C HIS A 205 5.94 -15.32 2.57
N PRO A 206 6.81 -15.74 1.62
CA PRO A 206 8.11 -15.11 1.48
C PRO A 206 7.91 -13.65 1.11
N GLN A 207 8.26 -12.78 2.04
CA GLN A 207 8.38 -11.36 1.74
C GLN A 207 9.67 -11.14 0.95
N PRO A 208 9.69 -10.26 -0.03
CA PRO A 208 10.92 -9.90 -0.69
C PRO A 208 11.94 -9.43 0.38
N ALA A 209 13.18 -9.85 0.23
CA ALA A 209 14.27 -9.30 1.05
C ALA A 209 14.16 -7.76 0.98
N GLY A 210 14.14 -7.12 2.14
CA GLY A 210 13.91 -5.68 2.27
C GLY A 210 14.69 -4.83 1.26
N PRO A 211 14.32 -3.57 1.08
CA PRO A 211 14.76 -2.75 -0.04
C PRO A 211 16.29 -2.72 -0.15
N ARG A 212 16.81 -3.20 -1.27
CA ARG A 212 18.20 -2.97 -1.64
C ARG A 212 18.28 -1.59 -2.30
N TYR A 213 18.36 -0.55 -1.47
CA TYR A 213 18.68 0.76 -2.02
C TYR A 213 20.06 0.72 -2.67
N PRO A 214 20.21 1.23 -3.91
CA PRO A 214 21.53 1.45 -4.43
C PRO A 214 22.25 2.39 -3.46
N VAL A 215 23.35 1.92 -2.88
CA VAL A 215 24.27 2.81 -2.15
C VAL A 215 24.80 3.79 -3.21
N LEU A 216 24.25 4.99 -3.24
CA LEU A 216 24.80 6.06 -4.05
C LEU A 216 26.22 6.31 -3.52
N ARG A 217 27.23 5.77 -4.22
CA ARG A 217 28.60 6.19 -4.03
C ARG A 217 28.67 7.65 -4.50
N MET A 218 28.54 8.57 -3.55
CA MET A 218 28.91 9.94 -3.82
C MET A 218 30.44 9.96 -3.85
N ASP A 219 31.00 10.01 -5.05
CA ASP A 219 32.42 10.30 -5.21
C ASP A 219 32.66 11.63 -4.49
N ALA A 220 33.50 11.58 -3.45
CA ALA A 220 33.96 12.78 -2.74
C ALA A 220 34.64 13.68 -3.78
N LYS A 221 34.09 14.87 -4.00
CA LYS A 221 34.74 15.95 -4.70
C LYS A 221 35.68 16.66 -3.76
#